data_91675ee56a7cde0c4e89354e88df1a0d
#
_entry.id   91675ee56a7cde0c4e89354e88df1a0d
#
_cell.length_a   1.000
_cell.length_b   1.000
_cell.length_c   1.000
_cell.angle_alpha   90.00
_cell.angle_beta   90.00
_cell.angle_gamma   90.00
#
_symmetry.space_group_name_H-M   'P 1'
#
loop_
_entity.id
_entity.type
_entity.pdbx_description
1 polymer ?
#
loop_
_entity_poly.entity_id
_entity_poly.type
_entity_poly.pdbx_seq_one_letter_code
_entity_poly.pdbx_strand_id
1 'polypeptide(L)'
;MKNRSTDSPIFPSPNSDALKPDLFQGIYKGKRVLVTGHTGFKGSWLTLWLHKLSADVTGLALAPNTKPNHFDLIGLNALIHNIEGDIRDAQTVQAAFAVVQPEIVFHLAAQPLVRDSYDDPKTTFDTNIGGTVNILEAIRNCP
;
A
#
# COMPACT_ATOMS: atom_id res chain seq x y z
N MET A 1 25.85 15.26 -46.92
CA MET A 1 25.59 15.68 -45.52
C MET A 1 24.14 15.35 -45.22
N LYS A 2 23.88 14.27 -44.46
CA LYS A 2 22.53 13.86 -44.06
C LYS A 2 22.30 14.33 -42.61
N ASN A 3 21.31 15.22 -42.45
CA ASN A 3 20.85 15.65 -41.13
C ASN A 3 20.28 14.44 -40.38
N ARG A 4 20.86 14.13 -39.20
CA ARG A 4 20.24 13.25 -38.24
C ARG A 4 19.15 14.06 -37.51
N SER A 5 17.89 13.65 -37.69
CA SER A 5 16.80 14.10 -36.84
C SER A 5 17.09 13.63 -35.39
N THR A 6 17.10 14.57 -34.47
CA THR A 6 17.16 14.29 -33.03
C THR A 6 15.83 13.71 -32.64
N ASP A 7 15.78 12.39 -32.42
CA ASP A 7 14.65 11.74 -31.83
C ASP A 7 14.42 12.31 -30.43
N SER A 8 13.23 12.85 -30.22
CA SER A 8 12.75 13.27 -28.90
C SER A 8 12.71 12.05 -27.96
N PRO A 9 13.07 12.19 -26.69
CA PRO A 9 13.04 11.06 -25.77
C PRO A 9 11.63 10.49 -25.67
N ILE A 10 11.55 9.16 -25.71
CA ILE A 10 10.30 8.36 -25.66
C ILE A 10 9.54 8.54 -24.32
N PHE A 11 10.15 9.20 -23.34
CA PHE A 11 9.52 9.45 -22.05
C PHE A 11 8.95 10.86 -21.98
N PRO A 12 7.67 11.04 -21.64
CA PRO A 12 7.09 12.36 -21.43
C PRO A 12 7.81 13.09 -20.29
N SER A 13 7.88 14.43 -20.41
CA SER A 13 8.51 15.27 -19.40
C SER A 13 7.84 15.13 -18.03
N PRO A 14 8.58 15.26 -16.90
CA PRO A 14 8.06 15.01 -15.55
C PRO A 14 6.91 15.92 -15.10
N ASN A 15 6.50 16.90 -15.91
CA ASN A 15 5.43 17.84 -15.56
C ASN A 15 4.05 17.53 -16.16
N SER A 16 3.87 16.38 -16.84
CA SER A 16 2.56 15.97 -17.39
C SER A 16 1.81 14.93 -16.54
N ASP A 17 2.36 14.50 -15.42
CA ASP A 17 1.92 13.31 -14.68
C ASP A 17 1.10 13.59 -13.42
N ALA A 18 0.35 14.67 -13.36
CA ALA A 18 -0.82 14.67 -12.50
C ALA A 18 -1.81 13.68 -13.11
N LEU A 19 -1.89 12.46 -12.55
CA LEU A 19 -3.00 11.56 -12.84
C LEU A 19 -4.27 12.39 -12.72
N LYS A 20 -5.09 12.38 -13.78
CA LYS A 20 -6.31 13.18 -13.80
C LYS A 20 -7.10 12.82 -12.56
N PRO A 21 -7.46 13.78 -11.69
CA PRO A 21 -8.20 13.49 -10.45
C PRO A 21 -9.55 12.82 -10.71
N ASP A 22 -10.00 12.82 -11.97
CA ASP A 22 -11.24 12.19 -12.43
C ASP A 22 -11.06 10.73 -12.88
N LEU A 23 -9.85 10.19 -12.81
CA LEU A 23 -9.63 8.77 -13.07
C LEU A 23 -10.50 7.95 -12.09
N PHE A 24 -11.16 6.91 -12.60
CA PHE A 24 -12.19 6.16 -11.85
C PHE A 24 -13.35 7.04 -11.33
N GLN A 25 -13.72 8.08 -12.08
CA GLN A 25 -14.79 9.01 -11.71
C GLN A 25 -14.56 9.72 -10.36
N GLY A 26 -13.29 9.83 -9.94
CA GLY A 26 -12.92 10.49 -8.70
C GLY A 26 -13.33 9.75 -7.41
N ILE A 27 -13.65 8.45 -7.49
CA ILE A 27 -14.18 7.67 -6.36
C ILE A 27 -13.24 7.67 -5.13
N TYR A 28 -11.93 7.85 -5.33
CA TYR A 28 -10.95 7.85 -4.25
C TYR A 28 -10.68 9.23 -3.66
N LYS A 29 -11.12 10.32 -4.31
CA LYS A 29 -10.82 11.67 -3.89
C LYS A 29 -11.35 11.98 -2.49
N GLY A 30 -10.44 12.32 -1.56
CA GLY A 30 -10.76 12.63 -0.17
C GLY A 30 -11.24 11.43 0.66
N LYS A 31 -11.24 10.21 0.11
CA LYS A 31 -11.59 9.00 0.86
C LYS A 31 -10.47 8.57 1.78
N ARG A 32 -10.82 8.20 3.01
CA ARG A 32 -9.90 7.56 3.95
C ARG A 32 -9.70 6.11 3.52
N VAL A 33 -8.48 5.81 3.09
CA VAL A 33 -8.12 4.48 2.57
C VAL A 33 -7.05 3.86 3.45
N LEU A 34 -7.33 2.68 3.97
CA LEU A 34 -6.34 1.87 4.67
C LEU A 34 -5.76 0.82 3.73
N VAL A 35 -4.42 0.81 3.60
CA VAL A 35 -3.69 -0.21 2.83
C VAL A 35 -2.83 -1.03 3.77
N THR A 36 -3.13 -2.32 3.95
CA THR A 36 -2.23 -3.19 4.68
C THR A 36 -1.15 -3.75 3.76
N GLY A 37 0.08 -3.90 4.27
CA GLY A 37 1.20 -4.39 3.44
C GLY A 37 1.76 -3.33 2.48
N HIS A 38 1.56 -2.05 2.76
CA HIS A 38 2.00 -0.93 1.93
C HIS A 38 3.53 -0.80 1.82
N THR A 39 4.31 -1.43 2.69
CA THR A 39 5.78 -1.47 2.61
C THR A 39 6.28 -2.50 1.59
N GLY A 40 5.45 -3.47 1.20
CA GLY A 40 5.76 -4.46 0.17
C GLY A 40 5.71 -3.85 -1.24
N PHE A 41 6.27 -4.57 -2.23
CA PHE A 41 6.38 -4.06 -3.61
C PHE A 41 5.03 -3.67 -4.22
N LYS A 42 4.04 -4.56 -4.20
CA LYS A 42 2.70 -4.25 -4.75
C LYS A 42 1.96 -3.20 -3.92
N GLY A 43 2.07 -3.31 -2.58
CA GLY A 43 1.43 -2.39 -1.65
C GLY A 43 1.93 -0.96 -1.83
N SER A 44 3.24 -0.76 -1.99
CA SER A 44 3.82 0.57 -2.17
C SER A 44 3.43 1.22 -3.51
N TRP A 45 3.33 0.43 -4.60
CA TRP A 45 2.79 0.94 -5.87
C TRP A 45 1.32 1.35 -5.76
N LEU A 46 0.48 0.51 -5.17
CA LEU A 46 -0.95 0.82 -4.99
C LEU A 46 -1.13 2.07 -4.11
N THR A 47 -0.38 2.15 -3.01
CA THR A 47 -0.44 3.28 -2.07
C THR A 47 -0.03 4.59 -2.74
N LEU A 48 1.06 4.59 -3.52
CA LEU A 48 1.46 5.75 -4.30
C LEU A 48 0.36 6.17 -5.30
N TRP A 49 -0.25 5.20 -5.96
CA TRP A 49 -1.31 5.45 -6.92
C TRP A 49 -2.54 6.07 -6.26
N LEU A 50 -3.00 5.51 -5.14
CA LEU A 50 -4.12 6.06 -4.36
C LEU A 50 -3.84 7.49 -3.86
N HIS A 51 -2.61 7.75 -3.37
CA HIS A 51 -2.18 9.10 -3.03
C HIS A 51 -2.26 10.05 -4.23
N LYS A 52 -1.83 9.64 -5.43
CA LYS A 52 -1.94 10.41 -6.68
C LYS A 52 -3.40 10.63 -7.12
N LEU A 53 -4.32 9.75 -6.72
CA LEU A 53 -5.76 9.90 -6.92
C LEU A 53 -6.43 10.76 -5.84
N SER A 54 -5.63 11.43 -5.00
CA SER A 54 -6.10 12.32 -3.92
C SER A 54 -6.88 11.61 -2.81
N ALA A 55 -6.62 10.33 -2.58
CA ALA A 55 -7.09 9.64 -1.39
C ALA A 55 -6.28 10.10 -0.16
N ASP A 56 -6.92 10.09 1.01
CA ASP A 56 -6.26 10.18 2.32
C ASP A 56 -5.81 8.77 2.72
N VAL A 57 -4.53 8.46 2.48
CA VAL A 57 -4.03 7.10 2.59
C VAL A 57 -3.27 6.89 3.88
N THR A 58 -3.67 5.86 4.61
CA THR A 58 -2.91 5.31 5.74
C THR A 58 -2.45 3.90 5.40
N GLY A 59 -1.18 3.61 5.65
CA GLY A 59 -0.61 2.27 5.52
C GLY A 59 -0.43 1.59 6.87
N LEU A 60 -0.74 0.30 6.96
CA LEU A 60 -0.44 -0.57 8.11
C LEU A 60 0.40 -1.75 7.65
N ALA A 61 1.64 -1.86 8.08
CA ALA A 61 2.52 -2.98 7.76
C ALA A 61 3.71 -3.07 8.72
N LEU A 62 4.42 -4.19 8.65
CA LEU A 62 5.77 -4.31 9.19
C LEU A 62 6.75 -3.42 8.39
N ALA A 63 7.88 -3.10 8.99
CA ALA A 63 8.98 -2.46 8.28
C ALA A 63 9.39 -3.25 7.03
N PRO A 64 9.90 -2.60 5.97
CA PRO A 64 10.39 -3.30 4.79
C PRO A 64 11.49 -4.32 5.14
N ASN A 65 11.39 -5.54 4.63
CA ASN A 65 12.32 -6.63 4.92
C ASN A 65 13.48 -6.76 3.93
N THR A 66 13.59 -5.88 2.94
CA THR A 66 14.65 -5.88 1.91
C THR A 66 15.33 -4.52 1.80
N LYS A 67 16.60 -4.53 1.36
CA LYS A 67 17.36 -3.32 0.99
C LYS A 67 18.10 -3.56 -0.33
N PRO A 68 17.84 -2.77 -1.39
CA PRO A 68 16.84 -1.69 -1.44
C PRO A 68 15.40 -2.22 -1.44
N ASN A 69 14.44 -1.35 -1.10
CA ASN A 69 13.01 -1.63 -1.21
C ASN A 69 12.31 -0.46 -1.89
N HIS A 70 11.16 -0.73 -2.52
CA HIS A 70 10.44 0.27 -3.29
C HIS A 70 9.82 1.37 -2.40
N PHE A 71 9.35 1.03 -1.20
CA PHE A 71 8.77 1.98 -0.25
C PHE A 71 9.73 3.14 0.08
N ASP A 72 11.00 2.81 0.41
CA ASP A 72 12.03 3.82 0.71
C ASP A 72 12.45 4.59 -0.55
N LEU A 73 12.65 3.89 -1.68
CA LEU A 73 13.12 4.49 -2.92
C LEU A 73 12.19 5.59 -3.45
N ILE A 74 10.87 5.44 -3.27
CA ILE A 74 9.90 6.44 -3.70
C ILE A 74 9.55 7.46 -2.60
N GLY A 75 10.17 7.36 -1.42
CA GLY A 75 9.91 8.26 -0.29
C GLY A 75 8.46 8.19 0.22
N LEU A 76 7.82 7.03 0.14
CA LEU A 76 6.38 6.88 0.41
C LEU A 76 6.01 7.28 1.84
N ASN A 77 6.90 7.07 2.80
CA ASN A 77 6.71 7.45 4.20
C ASN A 77 6.43 8.96 4.40
N ALA A 78 6.90 9.81 3.50
CA ALA A 78 6.66 11.26 3.56
C ALA A 78 5.34 11.68 2.88
N LEU A 79 4.68 10.78 2.16
CA LEU A 79 3.49 11.07 1.36
C LEU A 79 2.18 10.61 2.01
N ILE A 80 2.25 9.70 2.99
CA ILE A 80 1.09 9.05 3.60
C ILE A 80 1.22 8.99 5.12
N HIS A 81 0.14 8.62 5.80
CA HIS A 81 0.20 8.24 7.21
C HIS A 81 0.71 6.79 7.31
N ASN A 82 1.84 6.60 7.98
CA ASN A 82 2.46 5.28 8.14
C ASN A 82 2.28 4.77 9.56
N ILE A 83 1.65 3.61 9.69
CA ILE A 83 1.55 2.84 10.94
C ILE A 83 2.40 1.58 10.79
N GLU A 84 3.45 1.47 11.59
CA GLU A 84 4.19 0.22 11.68
C GLU A 84 3.49 -0.72 12.65
N GLY A 85 3.12 -1.90 12.17
CA GLY A 85 2.40 -2.89 12.97
C GLY A 85 2.18 -4.21 12.27
N ASP A 86 1.91 -5.24 13.08
CA ASP A 86 1.68 -6.60 12.62
C ASP A 86 0.17 -6.90 12.59
N ILE A 87 -0.34 -7.36 11.45
CA ILE A 87 -1.75 -7.74 11.32
C ILE A 87 -2.14 -8.97 12.16
N ARG A 88 -1.15 -9.75 12.62
CA ARG A 88 -1.38 -10.87 13.54
C ARG A 88 -1.80 -10.40 14.93
N ASP A 89 -1.46 -9.18 15.29
CA ASP A 89 -1.89 -8.55 16.54
C ASP A 89 -3.22 -7.83 16.35
N ALA A 90 -4.29 -8.45 16.87
CA ALA A 90 -5.64 -7.91 16.78
C ALA A 90 -5.78 -6.53 17.44
N GLN A 91 -5.01 -6.23 18.51
CA GLN A 91 -5.07 -4.93 19.18
C GLN A 91 -4.48 -3.83 18.30
N THR A 92 -3.35 -4.09 17.66
CA THR A 92 -2.73 -3.18 16.70
C THR A 92 -3.68 -2.88 15.54
N VAL A 93 -4.33 -3.91 14.98
CA VAL A 93 -5.31 -3.75 13.91
C VAL A 93 -6.49 -2.89 14.37
N GLN A 94 -7.10 -3.22 15.52
CA GLN A 94 -8.23 -2.45 16.07
C GLN A 94 -7.87 -0.99 16.34
N ALA A 95 -6.68 -0.73 16.91
CA ALA A 95 -6.20 0.63 17.16
C ALA A 95 -6.04 1.42 15.85
N ALA A 96 -5.49 0.81 14.80
CA ALA A 96 -5.37 1.44 13.49
C ALA A 96 -6.75 1.79 12.90
N PHE A 97 -7.72 0.87 12.97
CA PHE A 97 -9.09 1.14 12.49
C PHE A 97 -9.80 2.22 13.30
N ALA A 98 -9.62 2.26 14.62
CA ALA A 98 -10.21 3.28 15.48
C ALA A 98 -9.71 4.69 15.14
N VAL A 99 -8.43 4.83 14.77
CA VAL A 99 -7.82 6.12 14.40
C VAL A 99 -8.19 6.51 12.97
N VAL A 100 -8.08 5.59 12.02
CA VAL A 100 -8.24 5.87 10.59
C VAL A 100 -9.71 5.95 10.18
N GLN A 101 -10.56 5.12 10.77
CA GLN A 101 -11.98 4.96 10.37
C GLN A 101 -12.11 4.84 8.83
N PRO A 102 -11.48 3.84 8.21
CA PRO A 102 -11.35 3.78 6.76
C PRO A 102 -12.70 3.56 6.07
N GLU A 103 -12.92 4.27 4.95
CA GLU A 103 -14.05 4.06 4.05
C GLU A 103 -13.75 2.96 3.03
N ILE A 104 -12.47 2.72 2.74
CA ILE A 104 -12.00 1.70 1.82
C ILE A 104 -10.78 1.01 2.44
N VAL A 105 -10.76 -0.31 2.36
CA VAL A 105 -9.63 -1.13 2.85
C VAL A 105 -9.08 -1.97 1.72
N PHE A 106 -7.77 -1.86 1.48
CA PHE A 106 -7.02 -2.77 0.61
C PHE A 106 -6.12 -3.64 1.47
N HIS A 107 -6.45 -4.92 1.56
CA HIS A 107 -5.68 -5.86 2.36
C HIS A 107 -4.68 -6.62 1.47
N LEU A 108 -3.39 -6.19 1.54
CA LEU A 108 -2.28 -6.79 0.80
C LEU A 108 -1.20 -7.38 1.71
N ALA A 109 -1.32 -7.20 3.02
CA ALA A 109 -0.39 -7.80 3.97
C ALA A 109 -0.53 -9.32 3.92
N ALA A 110 0.55 -10.01 3.63
CA ALA A 110 0.62 -11.47 3.59
C ALA A 110 2.08 -11.92 3.72
N GLN A 111 2.29 -13.17 4.10
CA GLN A 111 3.53 -13.89 3.86
C GLN A 111 3.40 -14.59 2.49
N PRO A 112 4.00 -14.03 1.40
CA PRO A 112 3.75 -14.48 0.04
C PRO A 112 4.81 -15.45 -0.49
N LEU A 113 5.92 -15.66 0.24
CA LEU A 113 7.05 -16.42 -0.24
C LEU A 113 6.81 -17.93 -0.03
N VAL A 114 6.74 -18.65 -1.13
CA VAL A 114 6.48 -20.10 -1.13
C VAL A 114 7.54 -20.87 -0.32
N ARG A 115 8.82 -20.49 -0.47
CA ARG A 115 9.90 -21.13 0.28
C ARG A 115 9.69 -20.99 1.78
N ASP A 116 9.46 -19.78 2.25
CA ASP A 116 9.26 -19.48 3.68
C ASP A 116 8.02 -20.21 4.23
N SER A 117 7.00 -20.47 3.39
CA SER A 117 5.81 -21.22 3.80
C SER A 117 6.09 -22.70 4.08
N TYR A 118 7.13 -23.25 3.51
CA TYR A 118 7.59 -24.61 3.85
C TYR A 118 8.49 -24.62 5.08
N ASP A 119 9.32 -23.59 5.26
CA ASP A 119 10.25 -23.49 6.37
C ASP A 119 9.52 -23.09 7.68
N ASP A 120 8.53 -22.20 7.59
CA ASP A 120 7.67 -21.76 8.72
C ASP A 120 6.20 -21.67 8.29
N PRO A 121 5.51 -22.82 8.17
CA PRO A 121 4.10 -22.85 7.83
C PRO A 121 3.22 -22.19 8.89
N LYS A 122 3.61 -22.24 10.18
CA LYS A 122 2.83 -21.62 11.25
C LYS A 122 2.72 -20.12 11.05
N THR A 123 3.83 -19.42 10.88
CA THR A 123 3.83 -17.97 10.62
C THR A 123 3.07 -17.63 9.33
N THR A 124 3.14 -18.47 8.31
CA THR A 124 2.36 -18.32 7.08
C THR A 124 0.86 -18.35 7.35
N PHE A 125 0.37 -19.33 8.11
CA PHE A 125 -1.05 -19.44 8.46
C PHE A 125 -1.49 -18.32 9.43
N ASP A 126 -0.69 -18.02 10.45
CA ASP A 126 -0.98 -16.95 11.40
C ASP A 126 -1.11 -15.61 10.68
N THR A 127 -0.27 -15.34 9.68
CA THR A 127 -0.33 -14.11 8.91
C THR A 127 -1.49 -14.11 7.91
N ASN A 128 -1.55 -15.13 7.06
CA ASN A 128 -2.46 -15.11 5.91
C ASN A 128 -3.91 -15.43 6.28
N ILE A 129 -4.13 -16.22 7.33
CA ILE A 129 -5.46 -16.55 7.85
C ILE A 129 -5.77 -15.70 9.09
N GLY A 130 -4.96 -15.82 10.14
CA GLY A 130 -5.18 -15.09 11.39
C GLY A 130 -5.21 -13.57 11.20
N GLY A 131 -4.22 -13.03 10.48
CA GLY A 131 -4.15 -11.62 10.15
C GLY A 131 -5.36 -11.15 9.32
N THR A 132 -5.78 -11.94 8.33
CA THR A 132 -6.98 -11.62 7.53
C THR A 132 -8.24 -11.62 8.41
N VAL A 133 -8.37 -12.58 9.33
CA VAL A 133 -9.50 -12.59 10.28
C VAL A 133 -9.51 -11.33 11.14
N ASN A 134 -8.35 -10.89 11.65
CA ASN A 134 -8.25 -9.67 12.45
C ASN A 134 -8.70 -8.42 11.65
N ILE A 135 -8.33 -8.33 10.37
CA ILE A 135 -8.76 -7.25 9.48
C ILE A 135 -10.29 -7.28 9.28
N LEU A 136 -10.86 -8.46 8.98
CA LEU A 136 -12.30 -8.60 8.77
C LEU A 136 -13.11 -8.28 10.03
N GLU A 137 -12.62 -8.69 11.21
CA GLU A 137 -13.24 -8.32 12.49
C GLU A 137 -13.17 -6.81 12.76
N ALA A 138 -12.05 -6.17 12.42
CA ALA A 138 -11.94 -4.73 12.56
C ALA A 138 -12.89 -3.99 11.61
N ILE A 139 -13.03 -4.46 10.36
CA ILE A 139 -14.02 -3.92 9.40
C ILE A 139 -15.45 -4.09 9.94
N ARG A 140 -15.79 -5.27 10.47
CA ARG A 140 -17.13 -5.55 11.01
C ARG A 140 -17.48 -4.63 12.18
N ASN A 141 -16.51 -4.22 12.96
CA ASN A 141 -16.67 -3.37 14.15
C ASN A 141 -16.42 -1.86 13.86
N CYS A 142 -16.04 -1.51 12.62
CA CYS A 142 -15.85 -0.12 12.21
C CYS A 142 -17.22 0.53 11.97
N PRO A 143 -17.50 1.73 12.54
CA PRO A 143 -18.79 2.42 12.39
C PRO A 143 -19.05 2.90 10.95
#